data_5dd7a6454710a9e42a3b533aa082d981
#
_entry.id   5dd7a6454710a9e42a3b533aa082d981
#
_cell.length_a   1.000
_cell.length_b   1.000
_cell.length_c   1.000
_cell.angle_alpha   90.00
_cell.angle_beta   90.00
_cell.angle_gamma   90.00
#
_symmetry.space_group_name_H-M   'P 1'
#
loop_
_entity.id
_entity.type
_entity.pdbx_description
1 polymer ?
#
loop_
_entity_poly.entity_id
_entity_poly.type
_entity_poly.pdbx_seq_one_letter_code
_entity_poly.pdbx_strand_id
1 'polypeptide(L)'
;MSELALDPVLDPALDFVSCPDPNGTHRMAYWSWGESSASHVVVCVHGLTRQGRDFDLLARSLVASAKKANLPAIRVVCPDVVGRGQSEWLKDPMAYHFAQYAGDMAVLLQSLHAQQAIERLDWVGTSMGGVIGMLLAAQPLPTPIRRLVLNDIGPVVSWASILNMKNYVGKVGRFQSLQDAANAMWEISKSFGPHTSEEWLALSKHMVRTLEDGALALHYDPAIGVPVRAVTQEKAQAGEAALWQVYDLIACPTLLIHGALSELLSLSAVQDMQQRGPRAQVATIQGVGHAPTLTHEDQIDIVRRFLGLHA
;
A
#
# COMPACT_ATOMS: atom_id res chain seq x y z
N MET A 1 20.54 -4.03 22.27
CA MET A 1 19.65 -5.00 21.58
C MET A 1 18.57 -5.39 22.58
N SER A 2 17.48 -4.66 22.64
CA SER A 2 16.30 -5.05 23.41
C SER A 2 15.38 -5.79 22.46
N GLU A 3 15.26 -7.11 22.64
CA GLU A 3 14.14 -7.87 22.09
C GLU A 3 12.84 -7.16 22.46
N LEU A 4 12.19 -6.54 21.50
CA LEU A 4 10.76 -6.34 21.56
C LEU A 4 10.17 -7.75 21.47
N ALA A 5 10.00 -8.40 22.64
CA ALA A 5 9.12 -9.56 22.75
C ALA A 5 7.76 -9.10 22.22
N LEU A 6 7.49 -9.41 20.96
CA LEU A 6 6.21 -9.17 20.32
C LEU A 6 5.18 -9.95 21.14
N ASP A 7 4.32 -9.22 21.80
CA ASP A 7 3.18 -9.77 22.53
C ASP A 7 2.46 -10.74 21.56
N PRO A 8 2.28 -12.04 21.87
CA PRO A 8 1.72 -13.03 20.93
C PRO A 8 0.26 -12.78 20.52
N VAL A 9 -0.30 -11.67 20.93
CA VAL A 9 -1.74 -11.35 20.87
C VAL A 9 -2.19 -10.66 19.59
N LEU A 10 -1.33 -10.38 18.59
CA LEU A 10 -1.75 -9.60 17.43
C LEU A 10 -1.56 -10.32 16.09
N ASP A 11 -2.14 -11.51 15.94
CA ASP A 11 -2.43 -12.01 14.60
C ASP A 11 -3.60 -11.21 14.02
N PRO A 12 -3.53 -10.78 12.76
CA PRO A 12 -4.59 -10.00 12.16
C PRO A 12 -5.86 -10.81 11.97
N ALA A 13 -7.00 -10.18 12.16
CA ALA A 13 -8.27 -10.73 11.70
C ALA A 13 -8.37 -10.55 10.17
N LEU A 14 -8.82 -11.59 9.47
CA LEU A 14 -9.16 -11.55 8.06
C LEU A 14 -10.67 -11.41 7.90
N ASP A 15 -11.10 -10.44 7.09
CA ASP A 15 -12.49 -10.24 6.75
C ASP A 15 -12.63 -9.82 5.28
N PHE A 16 -13.86 -9.69 4.78
CA PHE A 16 -14.13 -9.44 3.36
C PHE A 16 -15.23 -8.40 3.20
N VAL A 17 -15.14 -7.66 2.10
CA VAL A 17 -16.19 -6.75 1.63
C VAL A 17 -16.55 -7.09 0.19
N SER A 18 -17.85 -7.02 -0.15
CA SER A 18 -18.33 -7.22 -1.52
C SER A 18 -18.31 -5.89 -2.27
N CYS A 19 -17.51 -5.82 -3.32
CA CYS A 19 -17.33 -4.65 -4.16
C CYS A 19 -17.96 -4.86 -5.54
N PRO A 20 -18.59 -3.85 -6.15
CA PRO A 20 -19.12 -3.95 -7.50
C PRO A 20 -17.99 -3.90 -8.55
N ASP A 21 -18.18 -4.61 -9.64
CA ASP A 21 -17.34 -4.55 -10.84
C ASP A 21 -18.19 -4.61 -12.12
N PRO A 22 -17.64 -4.38 -13.32
CA PRO A 22 -18.40 -4.42 -14.56
C PRO A 22 -19.12 -5.73 -14.86
N ASN A 23 -18.73 -6.84 -14.22
CA ASN A 23 -19.29 -8.18 -14.41
C ASN A 23 -20.16 -8.66 -13.23
N GLY A 24 -20.44 -7.79 -12.27
CA GLY A 24 -21.24 -8.08 -11.07
C GLY A 24 -20.57 -7.60 -9.79
N THR A 25 -20.07 -8.54 -8.99
CA THR A 25 -19.37 -8.24 -7.73
C THR A 25 -18.18 -9.17 -7.56
N HIS A 26 -17.20 -8.70 -6.78
CA HIS A 26 -16.07 -9.49 -6.29
C HIS A 26 -15.88 -9.26 -4.79
N ARG A 27 -15.25 -10.19 -4.10
CA ARG A 27 -14.89 -10.05 -2.71
C ARG A 27 -13.47 -9.48 -2.60
N MET A 28 -13.34 -8.39 -1.85
CA MET A 28 -12.06 -7.83 -1.46
C MET A 28 -11.77 -8.20 0.00
N ALA A 29 -10.63 -8.84 0.24
CA ALA A 29 -10.13 -9.19 1.56
C ALA A 29 -9.47 -7.99 2.23
N TYR A 30 -9.54 -7.93 3.56
CA TYR A 30 -8.73 -7.02 4.35
C TYR A 30 -8.32 -7.65 5.69
N TRP A 31 -7.13 -7.30 6.11
CA TRP A 31 -6.54 -7.69 7.38
C TRP A 31 -6.70 -6.56 8.37
N SER A 32 -6.93 -6.85 9.65
CA SER A 32 -7.06 -5.81 10.66
C SER A 32 -6.36 -6.16 11.96
N TRP A 33 -5.75 -5.16 12.58
CA TRP A 33 -5.11 -5.19 13.89
C TRP A 33 -5.74 -4.17 14.81
N GLY A 34 -5.67 -4.41 16.11
CA GLY A 34 -6.26 -3.53 17.12
C GLY A 34 -7.73 -3.82 17.38
N GLU A 35 -8.43 -2.83 17.95
CA GLU A 35 -9.81 -3.02 18.39
C GLU A 35 -10.81 -2.73 17.27
N SER A 36 -11.68 -3.69 16.97
CA SER A 36 -12.71 -3.53 15.94
C SER A 36 -13.70 -2.40 16.24
N SER A 37 -13.87 -2.05 17.52
CA SER A 37 -14.72 -0.96 18.00
C SER A 37 -14.02 0.42 17.99
N ALA A 38 -12.76 0.51 17.56
CA ALA A 38 -12.05 1.77 17.53
C ALA A 38 -12.61 2.73 16.47
N SER A 39 -12.88 3.99 16.87
CA SER A 39 -13.32 5.05 15.95
C SER A 39 -12.18 5.73 15.18
N HIS A 40 -10.92 5.43 15.54
CA HIS A 40 -9.74 5.87 14.80
C HIS A 40 -9.22 4.71 13.93
N VAL A 41 -9.37 4.86 12.62
CA VAL A 41 -8.96 3.86 11.63
C VAL A 41 -7.74 4.36 10.85
N VAL A 42 -6.72 3.52 10.72
CA VAL A 42 -5.57 3.72 9.84
C VAL A 42 -5.64 2.71 8.72
N VAL A 43 -5.80 3.14 7.47
CA VAL A 43 -5.82 2.27 6.31
C VAL A 43 -4.44 2.24 5.67
N CYS A 44 -3.86 1.04 5.50
CA CYS A 44 -2.55 0.85 4.88
C CYS A 44 -2.70 0.07 3.56
N VAL A 45 -2.38 0.69 2.43
CA VAL A 45 -2.60 0.11 1.10
C VAL A 45 -1.28 -0.10 0.35
N HIS A 46 -1.11 -1.31 -0.13
CA HIS A 46 0.12 -1.85 -0.71
C HIS A 46 0.41 -1.41 -2.16
N GLY A 47 1.62 -1.71 -2.64
CA GLY A 47 2.06 -1.50 -4.01
C GLY A 47 1.44 -2.48 -5.02
N LEU A 48 1.71 -2.27 -6.32
CA LEU A 48 1.02 -2.89 -7.46
C LEU A 48 0.91 -4.42 -7.40
N THR A 49 1.97 -5.13 -7.06
CA THR A 49 2.02 -6.60 -7.02
C THR A 49 2.17 -7.16 -5.61
N ARG A 50 1.98 -6.30 -4.60
CA ARG A 50 2.09 -6.62 -3.18
C ARG A 50 0.71 -6.92 -2.58
N GLN A 51 0.61 -6.99 -1.25
CA GLN A 51 -0.62 -7.28 -0.52
C GLN A 51 -0.63 -6.69 0.90
N GLY A 52 -1.75 -6.77 1.60
CA GLY A 52 -1.96 -6.13 2.91
C GLY A 52 -1.00 -6.58 4.01
N ARG A 53 -0.51 -7.84 3.96
CA ARG A 53 0.42 -8.38 4.95
C ARG A 53 1.85 -7.77 4.89
N ASP A 54 2.14 -6.93 3.90
CA ASP A 54 3.37 -6.12 3.89
C ASP A 54 3.45 -5.15 5.08
N PHE A 55 2.30 -4.79 5.63
CA PHE A 55 2.19 -3.85 6.73
C PHE A 55 2.13 -4.51 8.12
N ASP A 56 2.39 -5.81 8.25
CA ASP A 56 2.30 -6.54 9.53
C ASP A 56 3.08 -5.85 10.66
N LEU A 57 4.35 -5.48 10.41
CA LEU A 57 5.20 -4.83 11.40
C LEU A 57 4.75 -3.41 11.71
N LEU A 58 4.40 -2.63 10.68
CA LEU A 58 3.88 -1.28 10.85
C LEU A 58 2.58 -1.32 11.66
N ALA A 59 1.61 -2.16 11.28
CA ALA A 59 0.31 -2.25 11.92
C ALA A 59 0.42 -2.60 13.41
N ARG A 60 1.22 -3.62 13.74
CA ARG A 60 1.51 -4.00 15.14
C ARG A 60 2.15 -2.86 15.91
N SER A 61 3.15 -2.19 15.32
CA SER A 61 3.83 -1.07 15.96
C SER A 61 2.89 0.12 16.22
N LEU A 62 2.01 0.48 15.27
CA LEU A 62 1.05 1.56 15.45
C LEU A 62 0.07 1.26 16.60
N VAL A 63 -0.48 0.04 16.65
CA VAL A 63 -1.40 -0.39 17.72
C VAL A 63 -0.70 -0.39 19.07
N ALA A 64 0.51 -0.96 19.16
CA ALA A 64 1.30 -1.01 20.39
C ALA A 64 1.67 0.40 20.88
N SER A 65 2.01 1.30 19.96
CA SER A 65 2.38 2.68 20.29
C SER A 65 1.19 3.49 20.81
N ALA A 66 0.02 3.36 20.20
CA ALA A 66 -1.19 4.02 20.70
C ALA A 66 -1.51 3.57 22.13
N LYS A 67 -1.42 2.27 22.41
CA LYS A 67 -1.61 1.69 23.74
C LYS A 67 -0.58 2.22 24.74
N LYS A 68 0.71 2.22 24.38
CA LYS A 68 1.81 2.71 25.23
C LYS A 68 1.68 4.19 25.57
N ALA A 69 1.19 5.00 24.62
CA ALA A 69 0.98 6.42 24.78
C ALA A 69 -0.35 6.77 25.48
N ASN A 70 -1.12 5.78 25.97
CA ASN A 70 -2.47 5.95 26.53
C ASN A 70 -3.41 6.76 25.60
N LEU A 71 -3.25 6.61 24.30
CA LEU A 71 -4.16 7.18 23.31
C LEU A 71 -5.42 6.32 23.18
N PRO A 72 -6.53 6.86 22.63
CA PRO A 72 -7.67 6.04 22.25
C PRO A 72 -7.25 4.86 21.37
N ALA A 73 -7.92 3.73 21.51
CA ALA A 73 -7.68 2.56 20.72
C ALA A 73 -7.76 2.88 19.22
N ILE A 74 -6.93 2.21 18.43
CA ILE A 74 -6.93 2.32 16.97
C ILE A 74 -7.20 0.98 16.31
N ARG A 75 -7.74 1.01 15.10
CA ARG A 75 -7.84 -0.13 14.19
C ARG A 75 -7.00 0.16 12.96
N VAL A 76 -6.01 -0.71 12.67
CA VAL A 76 -5.24 -0.66 11.43
C VAL A 76 -5.85 -1.66 10.45
N VAL A 77 -6.18 -1.22 9.24
CA VAL A 77 -6.83 -2.02 8.19
C VAL A 77 -5.96 -2.04 6.95
N CYS A 78 -5.59 -3.24 6.51
CA CYS A 78 -4.72 -3.47 5.37
C CYS A 78 -5.43 -4.32 4.33
N PRO A 79 -6.11 -3.71 3.32
CA PRO A 79 -6.78 -4.46 2.28
C PRO A 79 -5.78 -5.16 1.36
N ASP A 80 -6.19 -6.32 0.85
CA ASP A 80 -5.61 -6.89 -0.36
C ASP A 80 -6.40 -6.30 -1.54
N VAL A 81 -5.81 -5.36 -2.27
CA VAL A 81 -6.49 -4.74 -3.43
C VAL A 81 -6.88 -5.84 -4.42
N VAL A 82 -8.07 -5.74 -5.02
CA VAL A 82 -8.62 -6.77 -5.92
C VAL A 82 -7.58 -7.36 -6.87
N GLY A 83 -7.56 -8.69 -6.98
CA GLY A 83 -6.57 -9.43 -7.75
C GLY A 83 -5.25 -9.72 -7.02
N ARG A 84 -5.13 -9.41 -5.72
CA ARG A 84 -3.95 -9.69 -4.89
C ARG A 84 -4.35 -10.39 -3.60
N GLY A 85 -3.42 -11.13 -3.02
CA GLY A 85 -3.60 -11.81 -1.74
C GLY A 85 -4.87 -12.67 -1.71
N GLN A 86 -5.70 -12.47 -0.69
CA GLN A 86 -6.93 -13.22 -0.46
C GLN A 86 -8.15 -12.64 -1.20
N SER A 87 -7.99 -11.53 -1.94
CA SER A 87 -9.06 -10.94 -2.75
C SER A 87 -9.32 -11.74 -4.02
N GLU A 88 -10.56 -11.72 -4.48
CA GLU A 88 -10.94 -12.34 -5.75
C GLU A 88 -10.30 -11.66 -6.95
N TRP A 89 -10.26 -12.34 -8.06
CA TRP A 89 -9.73 -11.88 -9.34
C TRP A 89 -10.85 -11.38 -10.23
N LEU A 90 -10.60 -10.32 -10.99
CA LEU A 90 -11.59 -9.77 -11.92
C LEU A 90 -11.64 -10.61 -13.20
N LYS A 91 -12.87 -10.76 -13.73
CA LYS A 91 -13.09 -11.47 -15.01
C LYS A 91 -12.58 -10.68 -16.20
N ASP A 92 -12.71 -9.35 -16.16
CA ASP A 92 -12.20 -8.45 -17.20
C ASP A 92 -10.83 -7.89 -16.76
N PRO A 93 -9.73 -8.26 -17.45
CA PRO A 93 -8.41 -7.72 -17.16
C PRO A 93 -8.34 -6.19 -17.25
N MET A 94 -9.14 -5.56 -18.10
CA MET A 94 -9.14 -4.12 -18.27
C MET A 94 -9.81 -3.36 -17.12
N ALA A 95 -10.53 -4.08 -16.25
CA ALA A 95 -11.08 -3.50 -15.02
C ALA A 95 -10.02 -3.30 -13.90
N TYR A 96 -8.80 -3.81 -14.04
CA TYR A 96 -7.68 -3.49 -13.14
C TYR A 96 -7.16 -2.07 -13.40
N HIS A 97 -7.86 -1.07 -12.87
CA HIS A 97 -7.51 0.34 -13.02
C HIS A 97 -7.83 1.13 -11.74
N PHE A 98 -7.24 2.31 -11.61
CA PHE A 98 -7.34 3.11 -10.39
C PHE A 98 -8.76 3.51 -9.99
N ALA A 99 -9.68 3.72 -10.93
CA ALA A 99 -11.06 4.03 -10.58
C ALA A 99 -11.77 2.84 -9.90
N GLN A 100 -11.50 1.60 -10.35
CA GLN A 100 -12.00 0.39 -9.68
C GLN A 100 -11.39 0.29 -8.27
N TYR A 101 -10.07 0.43 -8.14
CA TYR A 101 -9.41 0.33 -6.84
C TYR A 101 -9.89 1.40 -5.84
N ALA A 102 -10.08 2.65 -6.28
CA ALA A 102 -10.62 3.70 -5.43
C ALA A 102 -12.09 3.44 -5.06
N GLY A 103 -12.90 2.91 -5.98
CA GLY A 103 -14.26 2.48 -5.73
C GLY A 103 -14.34 1.39 -4.66
N ASP A 104 -13.49 0.35 -4.78
CA ASP A 104 -13.40 -0.74 -3.80
C ASP A 104 -13.03 -0.23 -2.40
N MET A 105 -12.07 0.70 -2.34
CA MET A 105 -11.69 1.32 -1.07
C MET A 105 -12.82 2.17 -0.47
N ALA A 106 -13.60 2.88 -1.29
CA ALA A 106 -14.76 3.62 -0.82
C ALA A 106 -15.82 2.68 -0.21
N VAL A 107 -16.07 1.53 -0.86
CA VAL A 107 -16.97 0.49 -0.32
C VAL A 107 -16.43 -0.08 0.99
N LEU A 108 -15.12 -0.35 1.09
CA LEU A 108 -14.49 -0.79 2.34
C LEU A 108 -14.70 0.23 3.46
N LEU A 109 -14.40 1.50 3.20
CA LEU A 109 -14.57 2.58 4.20
C LEU A 109 -16.03 2.70 4.65
N GLN A 110 -16.99 2.59 3.73
CA GLN A 110 -18.42 2.58 4.04
C GLN A 110 -18.81 1.38 4.92
N SER A 111 -18.30 0.19 4.60
CA SER A 111 -18.53 -1.04 5.37
C SER A 111 -17.96 -0.93 6.78
N LEU A 112 -16.74 -0.42 6.93
CA LEU A 112 -16.11 -0.20 8.23
C LEU A 112 -16.88 0.83 9.05
N HIS A 113 -17.33 1.93 8.44
CA HIS A 113 -18.11 2.98 9.09
C HIS A 113 -19.50 2.46 9.56
N ALA A 114 -20.10 1.54 8.80
CA ALA A 114 -21.36 0.90 9.19
C ALA A 114 -21.19 -0.08 10.37
N GLN A 115 -20.01 -0.72 10.49
CA GLN A 115 -19.69 -1.58 11.63
C GLN A 115 -19.45 -0.75 12.90
N GLN A 116 -18.68 0.31 12.77
CA GLN A 116 -18.31 1.26 13.82
C GLN A 116 -18.05 2.64 13.18
N ALA A 117 -18.71 3.67 13.70
CA ALA A 117 -18.52 5.04 13.19
C ALA A 117 -17.04 5.43 13.22
N ILE A 118 -16.50 5.77 12.05
CA ILE A 118 -15.13 6.26 11.92
C ILE A 118 -15.15 7.76 12.19
N GLU A 119 -14.46 8.21 13.25
CA GLU A 119 -14.29 9.63 13.60
C GLU A 119 -12.96 10.19 13.08
N ARG A 120 -11.96 9.33 12.98
CA ARG A 120 -10.61 9.67 12.48
C ARG A 120 -10.17 8.64 11.47
N LEU A 121 -9.82 9.11 10.27
CA LEU A 121 -9.32 8.27 9.19
C LEU A 121 -7.93 8.75 8.78
N ASP A 122 -6.93 7.92 8.92
CA ASP A 122 -5.59 8.14 8.40
C ASP A 122 -5.29 7.13 7.28
N TRP A 123 -4.43 7.53 6.35
CA TRP A 123 -4.07 6.70 5.20
C TRP A 123 -2.56 6.58 5.04
N VAL A 124 -2.07 5.37 4.83
CA VAL A 124 -0.69 5.07 4.46
C VAL A 124 -0.71 4.28 3.16
N GLY A 125 -0.20 4.87 2.08
CA GLY A 125 -0.21 4.22 0.77
C GLY A 125 1.18 4.06 0.19
N THR A 126 1.58 2.83 -0.12
CA THR A 126 2.82 2.56 -0.84
C THR A 126 2.56 2.49 -2.34
N SER A 127 3.29 3.29 -3.13
CA SER A 127 3.22 3.22 -4.60
C SER A 127 1.75 3.32 -5.09
N MET A 128 1.21 2.28 -5.72
CA MET A 128 -0.21 2.19 -6.11
C MET A 128 -1.17 2.60 -4.98
N GLY A 129 -0.93 2.15 -3.76
CA GLY A 129 -1.76 2.50 -2.59
C GLY A 129 -1.75 3.98 -2.25
N GLY A 130 -0.65 4.69 -2.56
CA GLY A 130 -0.56 6.14 -2.43
C GLY A 130 -1.36 6.86 -3.51
N VAL A 131 -1.35 6.37 -4.76
CA VAL A 131 -2.22 6.93 -5.83
C VAL A 131 -3.69 6.79 -5.45
N ILE A 132 -4.10 5.62 -4.94
CA ILE A 132 -5.47 5.41 -4.44
C ILE A 132 -5.79 6.41 -3.31
N GLY A 133 -4.84 6.60 -2.38
CA GLY A 133 -4.98 7.57 -1.28
C GLY A 133 -5.13 9.01 -1.77
N MET A 134 -4.36 9.44 -2.79
CA MET A 134 -4.52 10.77 -3.41
C MET A 134 -5.91 10.95 -4.02
N LEU A 135 -6.39 9.94 -4.77
CA LEU A 135 -7.72 9.98 -5.39
C LEU A 135 -8.84 10.11 -4.36
N LEU A 136 -8.74 9.40 -3.23
CA LEU A 136 -9.73 9.46 -2.15
C LEU A 136 -9.62 10.76 -1.32
N ALA A 137 -8.40 11.24 -1.05
CA ALA A 137 -8.18 12.47 -0.29
C ALA A 137 -8.67 13.73 -1.01
N ALA A 138 -8.77 13.69 -2.34
CA ALA A 138 -9.28 14.78 -3.17
C ALA A 138 -10.80 14.74 -3.35
N GLN A 139 -11.50 13.76 -2.77
CA GLN A 139 -12.95 13.58 -2.91
C GLN A 139 -13.68 13.80 -1.58
N PRO A 140 -14.95 14.21 -1.60
CA PRO A 140 -15.75 14.25 -0.40
C PRO A 140 -16.05 12.83 0.11
N LEU A 141 -15.43 12.45 1.22
CA LEU A 141 -15.72 11.20 1.93
C LEU A 141 -16.61 11.49 3.14
N PRO A 142 -17.45 10.54 3.60
CA PRO A 142 -18.20 10.66 4.85
C PRO A 142 -17.32 11.01 6.06
N THR A 143 -16.14 10.39 6.14
CA THR A 143 -15.06 10.76 7.05
C THR A 143 -13.84 11.11 6.19
N PRO A 144 -13.46 12.40 6.10
CA PRO A 144 -12.29 12.80 5.32
C PRO A 144 -11.00 12.19 5.85
N ILE A 145 -10.05 11.92 4.94
CA ILE A 145 -8.70 11.51 5.34
C ILE A 145 -8.06 12.67 6.13
N ARG A 146 -7.72 12.40 7.39
CA ARG A 146 -7.14 13.39 8.32
C ARG A 146 -5.64 13.61 8.06
N ARG A 147 -4.91 12.54 7.76
CA ARG A 147 -3.49 12.53 7.44
C ARG A 147 -3.21 11.49 6.35
N LEU A 148 -2.42 11.89 5.36
CA LEU A 148 -2.05 11.06 4.22
C LEU A 148 -0.54 10.82 4.22
N VAL A 149 -0.12 9.56 4.23
CA VAL A 149 1.27 9.16 4.00
C VAL A 149 1.40 8.57 2.60
N LEU A 150 2.23 9.17 1.78
CA LEU A 150 2.60 8.71 0.44
C LEU A 150 4.00 8.08 0.53
N ASN A 151 4.08 6.76 0.45
CA ASN A 151 5.34 6.05 0.50
C ASN A 151 5.89 5.86 -0.91
N ASP A 152 6.86 6.67 -1.24
CA ASP A 152 7.63 6.75 -2.47
C ASP A 152 6.79 6.84 -3.75
N ILE A 153 5.77 7.68 -3.73
CA ILE A 153 4.87 7.94 -4.86
C ILE A 153 4.38 9.38 -4.84
N GLY A 154 4.15 9.90 -6.03
CA GLY A 154 3.55 11.21 -6.26
C GLY A 154 2.70 11.21 -7.53
N PRO A 155 2.30 12.39 -8.00
CA PRO A 155 1.53 12.54 -9.24
C PRO A 155 2.30 12.13 -10.50
N VAL A 156 3.62 11.97 -10.40
CA VAL A 156 4.51 11.63 -11.51
C VAL A 156 5.05 10.23 -11.34
N VAL A 157 5.00 9.43 -12.39
CA VAL A 157 5.71 8.15 -12.51
C VAL A 157 6.56 8.19 -13.76
N SER A 158 7.88 8.01 -13.62
CA SER A 158 8.78 8.09 -14.77
C SER A 158 8.40 7.07 -15.85
N TRP A 159 8.50 7.47 -17.13
CA TRP A 159 8.23 6.55 -18.25
C TRP A 159 9.16 5.33 -18.24
N ALA A 160 10.41 5.52 -17.82
CA ALA A 160 11.37 4.42 -17.66
C ALA A 160 10.86 3.38 -16.64
N SER A 161 10.31 3.82 -15.51
CA SER A 161 9.71 2.94 -14.52
C SER A 161 8.49 2.20 -15.07
N ILE A 162 7.65 2.86 -15.86
CA ILE A 162 6.51 2.21 -16.53
C ILE A 162 6.99 1.13 -17.50
N LEU A 163 8.02 1.41 -18.30
CA LEU A 163 8.63 0.43 -19.21
C LEU A 163 9.20 -0.77 -18.43
N ASN A 164 9.85 -0.51 -17.31
CA ASN A 164 10.34 -1.58 -16.44
C ASN A 164 9.18 -2.44 -15.90
N MET A 165 8.11 -1.83 -15.38
CA MET A 165 6.93 -2.56 -14.91
C MET A 165 6.33 -3.47 -15.99
N LYS A 166 6.28 -3.04 -17.27
CA LYS A 166 5.80 -3.87 -18.39
C LYS A 166 6.59 -5.16 -18.55
N ASN A 167 7.85 -5.21 -18.10
CA ASN A 167 8.71 -6.37 -18.25
C ASN A 167 8.43 -7.46 -17.21
N TYR A 168 7.93 -7.12 -16.02
CA TYR A 168 7.77 -8.10 -14.93
C TYR A 168 6.32 -8.27 -14.46
N VAL A 169 5.45 -7.25 -14.54
CA VAL A 169 4.07 -7.35 -14.06
C VAL A 169 3.28 -8.36 -14.89
N GLY A 170 2.63 -9.28 -14.19
CA GLY A 170 1.92 -10.42 -14.79
C GLY A 170 2.77 -11.71 -14.89
N LYS A 171 4.04 -11.67 -14.50
CA LYS A 171 4.90 -12.85 -14.41
C LYS A 171 4.90 -13.39 -12.99
N VAL A 172 4.06 -14.36 -12.70
CA VAL A 172 3.89 -14.90 -11.35
C VAL A 172 4.88 -15.99 -10.99
N GLY A 173 5.63 -16.50 -11.96
CA GLY A 173 6.63 -17.56 -11.75
C GLY A 173 6.04 -18.88 -11.30
N ARG A 174 6.93 -19.85 -11.08
CA ARG A 174 6.65 -21.16 -10.50
C ARG A 174 7.88 -21.61 -9.71
N PHE A 175 7.73 -21.87 -8.43
CA PHE A 175 8.83 -22.08 -7.49
C PHE A 175 8.63 -23.37 -6.72
N GLN A 176 9.75 -24.04 -6.37
CA GLN A 176 9.73 -25.28 -5.59
C GLN A 176 9.70 -25.01 -4.07
N SER A 177 10.16 -23.84 -3.67
CA SER A 177 10.21 -23.44 -2.26
C SER A 177 9.93 -21.95 -2.08
N LEU A 178 9.60 -21.56 -0.83
CA LEU A 178 9.49 -20.16 -0.45
C LEU A 178 10.82 -19.41 -0.66
N GLN A 179 11.96 -20.08 -0.43
CA GLN A 179 13.28 -19.47 -0.63
C GLN A 179 13.53 -19.16 -2.12
N ASP A 180 13.14 -20.05 -3.03
CA ASP A 180 13.27 -19.79 -4.48
C ASP A 180 12.40 -18.60 -4.90
N ALA A 181 11.17 -18.52 -4.40
CA ALA A 181 10.29 -17.40 -4.65
C ALA A 181 10.86 -16.08 -4.08
N ALA A 182 11.37 -16.13 -2.85
CA ALA A 182 12.01 -14.97 -2.21
C ALA A 182 13.23 -14.48 -2.99
N ASN A 183 14.08 -15.39 -3.45
CA ASN A 183 15.24 -15.06 -4.27
C ASN A 183 14.83 -14.40 -5.60
N ALA A 184 13.82 -14.95 -6.27
CA ALA A 184 13.30 -14.38 -7.52
C ALA A 184 12.67 -12.99 -7.32
N MET A 185 11.92 -12.78 -6.22
CA MET A 185 11.37 -11.46 -5.87
C MET A 185 12.49 -10.47 -5.52
N TRP A 186 13.56 -10.91 -4.86
CA TRP A 186 14.69 -10.05 -4.53
C TRP A 186 15.34 -9.44 -5.76
N GLU A 187 15.46 -10.21 -6.85
CA GLU A 187 16.08 -9.72 -8.09
C GLU A 187 15.39 -8.47 -8.67
N ILE A 188 14.10 -8.31 -8.44
CA ILE A 188 13.30 -7.16 -8.91
C ILE A 188 13.01 -6.15 -7.79
N SER A 189 13.43 -6.42 -6.56
CA SER A 189 13.12 -5.60 -5.38
C SER A 189 14.38 -5.11 -4.64
N LYS A 190 15.56 -5.18 -5.25
CA LYS A 190 16.83 -4.73 -4.65
C LYS A 190 16.79 -3.26 -4.21
N SER A 191 15.97 -2.47 -4.87
CA SER A 191 15.75 -1.06 -4.55
C SER A 191 15.00 -0.84 -3.23
N PHE A 192 14.36 -1.86 -2.65
CA PHE A 192 13.65 -1.72 -1.36
C PHE A 192 14.57 -1.43 -0.17
N GLY A 193 15.88 -1.51 -0.39
CA GLY A 193 16.91 -1.26 0.60
C GLY A 193 17.46 -2.54 1.23
N PRO A 194 18.40 -2.40 2.18
CA PRO A 194 19.03 -3.55 2.80
C PRO A 194 18.05 -4.31 3.69
N HIS A 195 18.00 -5.64 3.51
CA HIS A 195 17.27 -6.58 4.35
C HIS A 195 18.17 -7.79 4.65
N THR A 196 18.08 -8.35 5.83
CA THR A 196 18.65 -9.67 6.09
C THR A 196 17.85 -10.73 5.33
N SER A 197 18.44 -11.92 5.15
CA SER A 197 17.74 -13.04 4.50
C SER A 197 16.45 -13.41 5.24
N GLU A 198 16.45 -13.34 6.56
CA GLU A 198 15.30 -13.64 7.42
C GLU A 198 14.19 -12.59 7.25
N GLU A 199 14.53 -11.31 7.25
CA GLU A 199 13.57 -10.22 7.03
C GLU A 199 12.92 -10.32 5.65
N TRP A 200 13.74 -10.58 4.61
CA TRP A 200 13.23 -10.72 3.25
C TRP A 200 12.35 -11.96 3.09
N LEU A 201 12.74 -13.09 3.71
CA LEU A 201 11.92 -14.30 3.69
C LEU A 201 10.58 -14.08 4.41
N ALA A 202 10.58 -13.36 5.54
CA ALA A 202 9.36 -13.00 6.26
C ALA A 202 8.42 -12.13 5.41
N LEU A 203 8.95 -11.10 4.71
CA LEU A 203 8.19 -10.28 3.77
C LEU A 203 7.67 -11.08 2.57
N SER A 204 8.39 -12.12 2.16
CA SER A 204 8.04 -12.97 1.02
C SER A 204 6.99 -14.02 1.34
N LYS A 205 6.84 -14.41 2.61
CA LYS A 205 5.99 -15.50 3.07
C LYS A 205 4.55 -15.42 2.58
N HIS A 206 3.97 -14.23 2.62
CA HIS A 206 2.57 -14.02 2.23
C HIS A 206 2.40 -13.71 0.74
N MET A 207 3.51 -13.52 0.02
CA MET A 207 3.52 -13.16 -1.40
C MET A 207 3.33 -14.36 -2.33
N VAL A 208 3.26 -15.56 -1.80
CA VAL A 208 3.11 -16.80 -2.56
C VAL A 208 1.82 -17.52 -2.23
N ARG A 209 1.29 -18.24 -3.22
CA ARG A 209 0.20 -19.22 -3.06
C ARG A 209 0.64 -20.58 -3.53
N THR A 210 0.10 -21.62 -2.92
CA THR A 210 0.33 -23.00 -3.35
C THR A 210 -0.57 -23.33 -4.54
N LEU A 211 0.01 -23.92 -5.58
CA LEU A 211 -0.68 -24.45 -6.74
C LEU A 211 -1.17 -25.89 -6.46
N GLU A 212 -2.07 -26.41 -7.31
CA GLU A 212 -2.66 -27.75 -7.15
C GLU A 212 -1.64 -28.88 -7.07
N ASP A 213 -0.49 -28.72 -7.71
CA ASP A 213 0.61 -29.70 -7.73
C ASP A 213 1.68 -29.47 -6.65
N GLY A 214 1.39 -28.57 -5.69
CA GLY A 214 2.25 -28.28 -4.54
C GLY A 214 3.36 -27.24 -4.82
N ALA A 215 3.57 -26.81 -6.06
CA ALA A 215 4.50 -25.70 -6.35
C ALA A 215 3.93 -24.36 -5.87
N LEU A 216 4.79 -23.36 -5.77
CA LEU A 216 4.42 -21.99 -5.36
C LEU A 216 4.41 -21.06 -6.58
N ALA A 217 3.52 -20.09 -6.56
CA ALA A 217 3.50 -18.96 -7.48
C ALA A 217 3.24 -17.65 -6.71
N LEU A 218 3.63 -16.51 -7.30
CA LEU A 218 3.30 -15.22 -6.69
C LEU A 218 1.77 -15.06 -6.59
N HIS A 219 1.33 -14.48 -5.47
CA HIS A 219 -0.08 -14.42 -5.08
C HIS A 219 -0.76 -13.14 -5.59
N TYR A 220 -0.75 -12.95 -6.90
CA TYR A 220 -1.54 -11.93 -7.58
C TYR A 220 -2.00 -12.42 -8.95
N ASP A 221 -3.06 -11.82 -9.49
CA ASP A 221 -3.60 -12.15 -10.80
C ASP A 221 -2.63 -11.70 -11.92
N PRO A 222 -2.09 -12.60 -12.75
CA PRO A 222 -1.23 -12.22 -13.87
C PRO A 222 -1.93 -11.30 -14.89
N ALA A 223 -3.27 -11.30 -14.92
CA ALA A 223 -4.06 -10.42 -15.79
C ALA A 223 -3.87 -8.93 -15.48
N ILE A 224 -3.40 -8.56 -14.28
CA ILE A 224 -2.99 -7.20 -13.91
C ILE A 224 -1.93 -6.63 -14.87
N GLY A 225 -1.10 -7.50 -15.45
CA GLY A 225 -0.14 -7.11 -16.48
C GLY A 225 -0.75 -6.65 -17.80
N VAL A 226 -2.02 -6.95 -18.09
CA VAL A 226 -2.68 -6.57 -19.36
C VAL A 226 -2.83 -5.06 -19.48
N PRO A 227 -3.50 -4.34 -18.54
CA PRO A 227 -3.60 -2.89 -18.62
C PRO A 227 -2.24 -2.21 -18.47
N VAL A 228 -1.30 -2.74 -17.68
CA VAL A 228 0.06 -2.19 -17.56
C VAL A 228 0.77 -2.18 -18.91
N ARG A 229 0.72 -3.29 -19.67
CA ARG A 229 1.30 -3.36 -21.01
C ARG A 229 0.62 -2.43 -22.01
N ALA A 230 -0.67 -2.16 -21.83
CA ALA A 230 -1.46 -1.28 -22.70
C ALA A 230 -1.22 0.23 -22.49
N VAL A 231 -0.50 0.63 -21.43
CA VAL A 231 -0.16 2.04 -21.19
C VAL A 231 0.76 2.53 -22.30
N THR A 232 0.43 3.64 -22.95
CA THR A 232 1.29 4.38 -23.89
C THR A 232 1.92 5.57 -23.18
N GLN A 233 3.01 6.11 -23.71
CA GLN A 233 3.64 7.30 -23.15
C GLN A 233 2.67 8.50 -23.09
N GLU A 234 1.85 8.65 -24.12
CA GLU A 234 0.81 9.69 -24.21
C GLU A 234 -0.23 9.53 -23.08
N LYS A 235 -0.71 8.30 -22.84
CA LYS A 235 -1.63 8.01 -21.72
C LYS A 235 -0.96 8.25 -20.36
N ALA A 236 0.33 7.93 -20.22
CA ALA A 236 1.07 8.18 -18.99
C ALA A 236 1.17 9.69 -18.71
N GLN A 237 1.49 10.51 -19.73
CA GLN A 237 1.55 11.97 -19.61
C GLN A 237 0.18 12.58 -19.28
N ALA A 238 -0.89 12.10 -19.92
CA ALA A 238 -2.25 12.54 -19.60
C ALA A 238 -2.66 12.16 -18.17
N GLY A 239 -2.28 10.96 -17.73
CA GLY A 239 -2.49 10.49 -16.36
C GLY A 239 -1.73 11.33 -15.33
N GLU A 240 -0.50 11.70 -15.63
CA GLU A 240 0.31 12.60 -14.79
C GLU A 240 -0.36 13.97 -14.63
N ALA A 241 -0.80 14.58 -15.73
CA ALA A 241 -1.51 15.87 -15.69
C ALA A 241 -2.78 15.80 -14.84
N ALA A 242 -3.55 14.70 -14.96
CA ALA A 242 -4.75 14.48 -14.15
C ALA A 242 -4.40 14.26 -12.66
N LEU A 243 -3.35 13.49 -12.36
CA LEU A 243 -2.94 13.26 -10.97
C LEU A 243 -2.42 14.53 -10.29
N TRP A 244 -1.77 15.44 -11.02
CA TRP A 244 -1.41 16.75 -10.47
C TRP A 244 -2.64 17.57 -10.09
N GLN A 245 -3.70 17.55 -10.90
CA GLN A 245 -4.96 18.22 -10.55
C GLN A 245 -5.59 17.61 -9.28
N VAL A 246 -5.55 16.28 -9.15
CA VAL A 246 -6.00 15.57 -7.95
C VAL A 246 -5.15 15.97 -6.74
N TYR A 247 -3.82 15.99 -6.88
CA TYR A 247 -2.89 16.34 -5.80
C TYR A 247 -3.14 17.77 -5.29
N ASP A 248 -3.38 18.72 -6.19
CA ASP A 248 -3.65 20.12 -5.85
C ASP A 248 -4.97 20.30 -5.06
N LEU A 249 -5.88 19.34 -5.11
CA LEU A 249 -7.15 19.34 -4.34
C LEU A 249 -7.02 18.73 -2.95
N ILE A 250 -5.90 18.07 -2.63
CA ILE A 250 -5.69 17.46 -1.31
C ILE A 250 -5.54 18.55 -0.26
N ALA A 251 -6.40 18.53 0.76
CA ALA A 251 -6.40 19.54 1.84
C ALA A 251 -5.79 19.04 3.15
N CYS A 252 -5.66 17.73 3.34
CA CYS A 252 -5.13 17.17 4.58
C CYS A 252 -3.61 17.24 4.65
N PRO A 253 -3.02 17.34 5.86
CA PRO A 253 -1.58 17.17 6.06
C PRO A 253 -1.07 15.90 5.39
N THR A 254 -0.03 16.05 4.59
CA THR A 254 0.54 14.97 3.78
C THR A 254 2.03 14.81 4.08
N LEU A 255 2.45 13.56 4.29
CA LEU A 255 3.84 13.16 4.40
C LEU A 255 4.23 12.36 3.17
N LEU A 256 5.31 12.77 2.51
CA LEU A 256 5.99 11.98 1.49
C LEU A 256 7.21 11.31 2.12
N ILE A 257 7.22 9.99 2.16
CA ILE A 257 8.43 9.21 2.44
C ILE A 257 9.10 8.93 1.10
N HIS A 258 10.32 9.41 0.92
CA HIS A 258 11.06 9.32 -0.34
C HIS A 258 12.30 8.45 -0.18
N GLY A 259 12.43 7.40 -0.97
CA GLY A 259 13.68 6.64 -1.08
C GLY A 259 14.74 7.46 -1.81
N ALA A 260 15.89 7.73 -1.18
CA ALA A 260 16.93 8.57 -1.77
C ALA A 260 17.44 8.07 -3.13
N LEU A 261 17.26 6.78 -3.42
CA LEU A 261 17.64 6.11 -4.66
C LEU A 261 16.43 5.76 -5.54
N SER A 262 15.27 6.41 -5.30
CA SER A 262 14.06 6.12 -6.08
C SER A 262 14.23 6.47 -7.56
N GLU A 263 14.02 5.48 -8.41
CA GLU A 263 13.97 5.66 -9.88
C GLU A 263 12.55 6.01 -10.36
N LEU A 264 11.55 5.86 -9.47
CA LEU A 264 10.16 6.10 -9.81
C LEU A 264 9.77 7.55 -9.56
N LEU A 265 10.19 8.13 -8.44
CA LEU A 265 9.87 9.49 -8.03
C LEU A 265 11.12 10.36 -8.04
N SER A 266 11.20 11.30 -8.99
CA SER A 266 12.35 12.19 -9.16
C SER A 266 12.42 13.27 -8.07
N LEU A 267 13.63 13.78 -7.79
CA LEU A 267 13.82 14.91 -6.86
C LEU A 267 13.04 16.16 -7.29
N SER A 268 12.90 16.41 -8.60
CA SER A 268 12.07 17.53 -9.08
C SER A 268 10.60 17.35 -8.72
N ALA A 269 10.06 16.14 -8.89
CA ALA A 269 8.69 15.85 -8.48
C ALA A 269 8.50 16.01 -6.95
N VAL A 270 9.48 15.59 -6.16
CA VAL A 270 9.48 15.82 -4.69
C VAL A 270 9.41 17.31 -4.36
N GLN A 271 10.23 18.13 -5.04
CA GLN A 271 10.23 19.59 -4.85
C GLN A 271 8.89 20.22 -5.23
N ASP A 272 8.29 19.80 -6.35
CA ASP A 272 6.97 20.26 -6.76
C ASP A 272 5.88 19.88 -5.75
N MET A 273 5.93 18.67 -5.20
CA MET A 273 5.00 18.22 -4.16
C MET A 273 5.10 19.01 -2.85
N GLN A 274 6.28 19.57 -2.53
CA GLN A 274 6.46 20.45 -1.38
C GLN A 274 5.88 21.87 -1.60
N GLN A 275 5.65 22.26 -2.86
CA GLN A 275 5.20 23.62 -3.22
C GLN A 275 3.74 23.65 -3.62
N ARG A 276 3.15 22.52 -4.05
CA ARG A 276 1.79 22.41 -4.59
C ARG A 276 0.86 21.64 -3.65
N GLY A 277 -0.43 21.82 -3.82
CA GLY A 277 -1.49 21.11 -3.11
C GLY A 277 -1.30 21.14 -1.60
N PRO A 278 -1.19 19.96 -0.94
CA PRO A 278 -1.04 19.86 0.51
C PRO A 278 0.34 20.30 1.02
N ARG A 279 1.29 20.63 0.12
CA ARG A 279 2.67 20.99 0.45
C ARG A 279 3.32 19.95 1.35
N ALA A 280 3.46 18.73 0.82
CA ALA A 280 3.89 17.56 1.57
C ALA A 280 5.16 17.82 2.39
N GLN A 281 5.14 17.37 3.65
CA GLN A 281 6.38 17.19 4.41
C GLN A 281 7.15 16.03 3.79
N VAL A 282 8.48 16.10 3.75
CA VAL A 282 9.31 15.06 3.13
C VAL A 282 10.23 14.44 4.17
N ALA A 283 10.22 13.11 4.22
CA ALA A 283 11.20 12.30 4.94
C ALA A 283 11.97 11.44 3.93
N THR A 284 13.28 11.62 3.82
CA THR A 284 14.11 10.88 2.87
C THR A 284 14.83 9.73 3.56
N ILE A 285 14.66 8.51 3.03
CA ILE A 285 15.32 7.29 3.52
C ILE A 285 16.57 7.03 2.69
N GLN A 286 17.74 7.09 3.34
CA GLN A 286 19.01 6.88 2.67
C GLN A 286 19.25 5.41 2.33
N GLY A 287 19.88 5.14 1.17
CA GLY A 287 20.20 3.78 0.72
C GLY A 287 19.01 2.96 0.24
N VAL A 288 17.84 3.56 0.10
CA VAL A 288 16.59 2.91 -0.32
C VAL A 288 16.07 3.59 -1.58
N GLY A 289 15.56 2.80 -2.52
CA GLY A 289 14.86 3.26 -3.71
C GLY A 289 13.36 3.02 -3.61
N HIS A 290 12.72 2.57 -4.69
CA HIS A 290 11.28 2.33 -4.73
C HIS A 290 10.94 0.90 -4.32
N ALA A 291 10.32 0.74 -3.16
CA ALA A 291 9.94 1.71 -2.16
C ALA A 291 10.42 1.25 -0.76
N PRO A 292 10.58 2.18 0.21
CA PRO A 292 10.77 1.79 1.61
C PRO A 292 9.71 0.78 2.05
N THR A 293 10.13 -0.29 2.73
CA THR A 293 9.22 -1.40 3.10
C THR A 293 8.37 -1.09 4.33
N LEU A 294 8.71 -0.05 5.09
CA LEU A 294 8.09 0.32 6.36
C LEU A 294 8.15 -0.81 7.40
N THR A 295 9.22 -1.61 7.34
CA THR A 295 9.50 -2.71 8.28
C THR A 295 10.61 -2.40 9.26
N HIS A 296 11.45 -1.40 8.98
CA HIS A 296 12.53 -0.94 9.86
C HIS A 296 12.02 0.13 10.82
N GLU A 297 12.52 0.14 12.05
CA GLU A 297 12.03 1.00 13.14
C GLU A 297 12.14 2.49 12.81
N ASP A 298 13.19 2.92 12.12
CA ASP A 298 13.36 4.31 11.66
C ASP A 298 12.25 4.74 10.69
N GLN A 299 11.86 3.86 9.76
CA GLN A 299 10.78 4.12 8.80
C GLN A 299 9.41 4.09 9.50
N ILE A 300 9.20 3.13 10.42
CA ILE A 300 7.98 3.02 11.22
C ILE A 300 7.81 4.26 12.12
N ASP A 301 8.89 4.73 12.75
CA ASP A 301 8.86 5.90 13.63
C ASP A 301 8.46 7.17 12.88
N ILE A 302 8.89 7.36 11.65
CA ILE A 302 8.46 8.47 10.78
C ILE A 302 6.94 8.45 10.59
N VAL A 303 6.36 7.30 10.26
CA VAL A 303 4.91 7.15 10.09
C VAL A 303 4.18 7.39 11.41
N ARG A 304 4.64 6.76 12.48
CA ARG A 304 4.07 6.85 13.83
C ARG A 304 4.02 8.31 14.33
N ARG A 305 5.11 9.05 14.19
CA ARG A 305 5.18 10.48 14.56
C ARG A 305 4.23 11.32 13.73
N PHE A 306 4.23 11.13 12.44
CA PHE A 306 3.35 11.91 11.56
C PHE A 306 1.88 11.64 11.86
N LEU A 307 1.49 10.40 12.17
CA LEU A 307 0.12 10.07 12.55
C LEU A 307 -0.25 10.52 13.98
N GLY A 308 0.74 10.98 14.78
CA GLY A 308 0.53 11.40 16.18
C GLY A 308 0.28 10.20 17.11
N LEU A 309 0.86 9.04 16.80
CA LEU A 309 0.74 7.79 17.56
C LEU A 309 2.04 7.47 18.33
N HIS A 310 2.60 8.50 18.97
CA HIS A 310 3.84 8.42 19.77
C HIS A 310 3.60 8.99 21.16
N ALA A 311 4.39 8.51 22.14
CA ALA A 311 4.40 9.03 23.51
C ALA A 311 5.17 10.35 23.59
#